data_82e2a776708f4755d29004f28dbab193
#
_entry.id   82e2a776708f4755d29004f28dbab193
#
_cell.length_a   1.000
_cell.length_b   1.000
_cell.length_c   1.000
_cell.angle_alpha   90.00
_cell.angle_beta   90.00
_cell.angle_gamma   90.00
#
_symmetry.space_group_name_H-M   'P 1'
#
loop_
_entity.id
_entity.type
_entity.pdbx_description
1 polymer ?
#
loop_
_entity_poly.entity_id
_entity_poly.type
_entity_poly.pdbx_seq_one_letter_code
_entity_poly.pdbx_strand_id
1 'polypeptide(L)'
;RNFKNVLHYHSFGNVYIHPFGDGSYPDNDDLMIYRGLAQEMSDFNNFNFGTGYETIGYTVNGDAVDWTYGNNGIITYTPEVGSSSQGFWPSESEVEELCDNQFEPNKVFAFTAGSDFVLGSYDFSNDLLPGALAFVNLEILNRGLTGANGAVSIKIEPLSQLISIENQLVEIGELNSWQKDTIS
;
A
#
# COMPACT_ATOMS: atom_id res chain seq x y z
N ARG A 1 19.96 9.50 -8.22
CA ARG A 1 18.89 8.52 -8.21
C ARG A 1 17.59 9.20 -7.77
N ASN A 2 16.49 8.83 -8.35
CA ASN A 2 15.18 9.39 -8.01
C ASN A 2 14.42 8.38 -7.14
N PHE A 3 14.56 8.49 -5.82
CA PHE A 3 13.81 7.67 -4.87
C PHE A 3 12.34 8.13 -4.88
N LYS A 4 11.43 7.17 -4.80
CA LYS A 4 9.98 7.42 -4.74
C LYS A 4 9.43 7.21 -3.34
N ASN A 5 10.03 6.29 -2.61
CA ASN A 5 9.63 5.96 -1.24
C ASN A 5 10.85 5.60 -0.37
N VAL A 6 10.71 5.79 0.94
CA VAL A 6 11.77 5.54 1.94
C VAL A 6 11.15 5.07 3.27
N LEU A 7 11.79 4.11 3.92
CA LEU A 7 11.49 3.72 5.31
C LEU A 7 12.66 4.11 6.21
N HIS A 8 12.34 4.78 7.32
CA HIS A 8 13.27 5.13 8.39
C HIS A 8 12.97 4.26 9.62
N TYR A 9 13.64 3.11 9.73
CA TYR A 9 13.39 2.16 10.81
C TYR A 9 13.83 2.66 12.18
N HIS A 10 12.92 2.56 13.13
CA HIS A 10 13.11 2.87 14.55
C HIS A 10 12.56 1.73 15.41
N SER A 11 12.61 1.91 16.71
CA SER A 11 11.94 1.13 17.75
C SER A 11 11.55 2.09 18.89
N PHE A 12 10.46 1.82 19.49
CA PHE A 12 9.47 0.76 19.39
C PHE A 12 8.04 1.33 19.41
N GLY A 13 7.04 0.53 18.98
CA GLY A 13 5.66 0.97 19.07
C GLY A 13 4.67 0.12 18.25
N ASN A 14 5.16 -0.72 17.34
CA ASN A 14 4.35 -1.42 16.34
C ASN A 14 3.44 -0.47 15.56
N VAL A 15 4.03 0.60 15.03
CA VAL A 15 3.31 1.64 14.28
C VAL A 15 4.08 2.06 13.03
N TYR A 16 3.35 2.57 12.03
CA TYR A 16 3.89 3.27 10.87
C TYR A 16 3.58 4.76 11.01
N ILE A 17 4.59 5.58 11.27
CA ILE A 17 4.44 7.02 11.42
C ILE A 17 4.70 7.69 10.07
N HIS A 18 3.78 8.57 9.68
CA HIS A 18 3.91 9.40 8.48
C HIS A 18 3.97 10.89 8.83
N PRO A 19 4.39 11.78 7.90
CA PRO A 19 4.40 13.23 8.14
C PRO A 19 3.00 13.79 8.51
N PHE A 20 2.94 14.88 9.29
CA PHE A 20 4.07 15.60 9.84
C PHE A 20 4.21 15.39 11.34
N GLY A 21 5.44 15.52 11.85
CA GLY A 21 5.75 15.38 13.29
C GLY A 21 5.10 16.46 14.16
N ASP A 22 4.75 17.61 13.63
CA ASP A 22 4.00 18.67 14.34
C ASP A 22 2.50 18.35 14.50
N GLY A 23 2.03 17.24 13.94
CA GLY A 23 0.63 16.79 13.97
C GLY A 23 -0.23 17.35 12.84
N SER A 24 0.30 18.16 11.94
CA SER A 24 -0.37 18.53 10.70
C SER A 24 -0.34 17.39 9.69
N TYR A 25 -1.06 17.54 8.56
CA TYR A 25 -1.16 16.50 7.55
C TYR A 25 -0.56 16.93 6.22
N PRO A 26 -0.06 15.98 5.40
CA PRO A 26 0.15 16.17 3.97
C PRO A 26 -1.11 16.70 3.26
N ASP A 27 -0.95 17.14 2.01
CA ASP A 27 -2.11 17.44 1.15
C ASP A 27 -3.06 16.24 1.06
N ASN A 28 -4.35 16.49 0.81
CA ASN A 28 -5.38 15.45 0.87
C ASN A 28 -5.08 14.24 -0.02
N ASP A 29 -4.56 14.45 -1.23
CA ASP A 29 -4.25 13.37 -2.16
C ASP A 29 -3.08 12.51 -1.62
N ASP A 30 -2.03 13.14 -1.12
CA ASP A 30 -0.90 12.46 -0.52
C ASP A 30 -1.27 11.78 0.80
N LEU A 31 -2.17 12.39 1.59
CA LEU A 31 -2.68 11.76 2.82
C LEU A 31 -3.45 10.47 2.51
N MET A 32 -4.23 10.44 1.42
CA MET A 32 -4.88 9.20 0.97
C MET A 32 -3.85 8.13 0.59
N ILE A 33 -2.77 8.51 -0.10
CA ILE A 33 -1.65 7.62 -0.42
C ILE A 33 -1.02 7.06 0.85
N TYR A 34 -0.69 7.93 1.81
CA TYR A 34 -0.13 7.53 3.09
C TYR A 34 -1.01 6.53 3.84
N ARG A 35 -2.28 6.83 3.99
CA ARG A 35 -3.20 5.96 4.72
C ARG A 35 -3.47 4.65 4.00
N GLY A 36 -3.58 4.68 2.67
CA GLY A 36 -3.78 3.48 1.85
C GLY A 36 -2.58 2.53 1.92
N LEU A 37 -1.37 3.03 1.71
CA LEU A 37 -0.15 2.21 1.80
C LEU A 37 0.09 1.68 3.22
N ALA A 38 -0.14 2.51 4.24
CA ALA A 38 0.01 2.08 5.62
C ALA A 38 -0.99 0.98 5.98
N GLN A 39 -2.24 1.08 5.50
CA GLN A 39 -3.25 0.02 5.69
C GLN A 39 -2.78 -1.30 5.05
N GLU A 40 -2.32 -1.27 3.82
CA GLU A 40 -1.84 -2.47 3.14
C GLU A 40 -0.62 -3.11 3.82
N MET A 41 0.30 -2.31 4.33
CA MET A 41 1.41 -2.82 5.16
C MET A 41 0.90 -3.41 6.47
N SER A 42 -0.05 -2.74 7.12
CA SER A 42 -0.64 -3.14 8.39
C SER A 42 -1.43 -4.45 8.30
N ASP A 43 -2.02 -4.75 7.15
CA ASP A 43 -2.78 -6.00 6.94
C ASP A 43 -1.92 -7.26 7.15
N PHE A 44 -0.59 -7.15 7.07
CA PHE A 44 0.34 -8.26 7.34
C PHE A 44 0.79 -8.37 8.79
N ASN A 45 0.84 -7.27 9.55
CA ASN A 45 1.43 -7.28 10.88
C ASN A 45 0.60 -6.58 11.97
N ASN A 46 -0.56 -6.02 11.59
CA ASN A 46 -1.48 -5.30 12.46
C ASN A 46 -0.85 -4.09 13.18
N PHE A 47 0.16 -3.46 12.58
CA PHE A 47 0.69 -2.22 13.10
C PHE A 47 -0.35 -1.11 12.98
N ASN A 48 -0.45 -0.25 13.99
CA ASN A 48 -1.22 0.98 13.86
C ASN A 48 -0.50 1.99 12.95
N PHE A 49 -1.18 3.01 12.44
CA PHE A 49 -0.56 4.02 11.59
C PHE A 49 -1.21 5.39 11.74
N GLY A 50 -0.43 6.42 11.45
CA GLY A 50 -0.86 7.81 11.56
C GLY A 50 0.33 8.76 11.69
N THR A 51 0.07 10.01 12.06
CA THR A 51 1.12 10.94 12.51
C THR A 51 1.67 10.51 13.88
N GLY A 52 2.80 11.07 14.29
CA GLY A 52 3.32 10.84 15.63
C GLY A 52 2.30 11.17 16.73
N TYR A 53 1.54 12.25 16.56
CA TYR A 53 0.49 12.62 17.51
C TYR A 53 -0.65 11.60 17.57
N GLU A 54 -1.10 11.07 16.43
CA GLU A 54 -2.17 10.07 16.36
C GLU A 54 -1.75 8.70 16.93
N THR A 55 -0.48 8.33 16.81
CA THR A 55 0.02 6.98 17.15
C THR A 55 0.68 6.91 18.51
N ILE A 56 1.65 7.79 18.78
CA ILE A 56 2.45 7.80 20.02
C ILE A 56 2.12 8.94 20.98
N GLY A 57 1.22 9.87 20.56
CA GLY A 57 0.60 10.85 21.45
C GLY A 57 1.41 12.13 21.71
N TYR A 58 2.50 12.37 20.98
CA TYR A 58 3.28 13.62 21.07
C TYR A 58 3.75 14.11 19.71
N THR A 59 4.10 15.38 19.65
CA THR A 59 4.65 16.03 18.46
C THR A 59 6.17 16.12 18.54
N VAL A 60 6.82 16.10 17.36
CA VAL A 60 8.27 16.23 17.22
C VAL A 60 8.63 17.30 16.20
N ASN A 61 9.84 17.82 16.26
CA ASN A 61 10.40 18.71 15.25
C ASN A 61 11.73 18.12 14.74
N GLY A 62 11.96 18.26 13.44
CA GLY A 62 13.20 17.78 12.82
C GLY A 62 13.21 16.29 12.55
N ASP A 63 12.04 15.70 12.38
CA ASP A 63 11.89 14.30 11.97
C ASP A 63 12.40 14.08 10.54
N ALA A 64 13.02 12.92 10.32
CA ALA A 64 13.53 12.53 9.01
C ALA A 64 12.42 12.40 7.98
N VAL A 65 11.23 11.90 8.37
CA VAL A 65 10.08 11.78 7.47
C VAL A 65 9.57 13.14 7.01
N ASP A 66 9.55 14.14 7.90
CA ASP A 66 9.13 15.50 7.56
C ASP A 66 10.04 16.14 6.51
N TRP A 67 11.36 15.98 6.70
CA TRP A 67 12.32 16.49 5.73
C TRP A 67 12.26 15.74 4.40
N THR A 68 12.11 14.41 4.46
CA THR A 68 12.08 13.55 3.26
C THR A 68 10.87 13.87 2.39
N TYR A 69 9.70 14.01 2.99
CA TYR A 69 8.49 14.39 2.29
C TYR A 69 8.43 15.88 1.98
N GLY A 70 8.53 16.74 2.99
CA GLY A 70 8.34 18.19 2.84
C GLY A 70 9.31 18.89 1.90
N ASN A 71 10.54 18.39 1.77
CA ASN A 71 11.53 18.99 0.86
C ASN A 71 11.67 18.25 -0.48
N ASN A 72 11.30 16.99 -0.56
CA ASN A 72 11.60 16.16 -1.73
C ASN A 72 10.35 15.51 -2.35
N GLY A 73 9.18 15.59 -1.71
CA GLY A 73 7.96 14.92 -2.16
C GLY A 73 8.07 13.39 -2.21
N ILE A 74 8.93 12.80 -1.36
CA ILE A 74 9.16 11.36 -1.30
C ILE A 74 8.24 10.76 -0.23
N ILE A 75 7.43 9.80 -0.60
CA ILE A 75 6.56 9.09 0.34
C ILE A 75 7.42 8.29 1.33
N THR A 76 7.19 8.50 2.61
CA THR A 76 8.09 7.98 3.64
C THR A 76 7.35 7.65 4.93
N TYR A 77 7.83 6.61 5.62
CA TYR A 77 7.35 6.26 6.96
C TYR A 77 8.50 6.01 7.92
N THR A 78 8.22 6.17 9.20
CA THR A 78 9.00 5.61 10.29
C THR A 78 8.26 4.38 10.82
N PRO A 79 8.69 3.15 10.46
CA PRO A 79 8.24 1.96 11.17
C PRO A 79 8.90 1.90 12.54
N GLU A 80 8.10 1.92 13.60
CA GLU A 80 8.52 1.72 14.99
C GLU A 80 8.35 0.23 15.34
N VAL A 81 9.39 -0.56 15.12
CA VAL A 81 9.32 -2.02 15.24
C VAL A 81 9.50 -2.49 16.67
N GLY A 82 8.66 -3.43 17.09
CA GLY A 82 8.65 -4.00 18.43
C GLY A 82 7.61 -3.36 19.35
N SER A 83 7.15 -4.16 20.30
CA SER A 83 6.15 -3.76 21.29
C SER A 83 6.78 -3.03 22.48
N SER A 84 5.94 -2.44 23.34
CA SER A 84 6.38 -1.82 24.59
C SER A 84 7.04 -2.82 25.56
N SER A 85 6.72 -4.10 25.48
CA SER A 85 7.36 -5.14 26.30
C SER A 85 8.78 -5.48 25.83
N GLN A 86 9.09 -5.25 24.55
CA GLN A 86 10.40 -5.47 23.95
C GLN A 86 11.30 -4.24 24.08
N GLY A 87 10.70 -3.04 24.08
CA GLY A 87 11.42 -1.77 24.23
C GLY A 87 12.44 -1.54 23.12
N PHE A 88 13.51 -0.79 23.44
CA PHE A 88 14.57 -0.45 22.49
C PHE A 88 15.56 -1.59 22.20
N TRP A 89 15.59 -2.61 23.07
CA TRP A 89 16.54 -3.71 23.01
C TRP A 89 15.84 -5.04 23.22
N PRO A 90 15.14 -5.55 22.19
CA PRO A 90 14.54 -6.88 22.24
C PRO A 90 15.61 -7.96 22.49
N SER A 91 15.22 -9.09 23.02
CA SER A 91 16.13 -10.23 23.15
C SER A 91 16.56 -10.75 21.78
N GLU A 92 17.75 -11.36 21.68
CA GLU A 92 18.26 -11.94 20.44
C GLU A 92 17.27 -12.96 19.82
N SER A 93 16.56 -13.70 20.67
CA SER A 93 15.56 -14.68 20.24
C SER A 93 14.31 -14.07 19.59
N GLU A 94 14.05 -12.78 19.76
CA GLU A 94 12.89 -12.08 19.19
C GLU A 94 13.21 -11.37 17.85
N VAL A 95 14.51 -11.22 17.54
CA VAL A 95 14.93 -10.44 16.36
C VAL A 95 14.42 -11.06 15.05
N GLU A 96 14.46 -12.38 14.93
CA GLU A 96 13.99 -13.09 13.72
C GLU A 96 12.50 -12.82 13.48
N GLU A 97 11.66 -12.97 14.51
CA GLU A 97 10.23 -12.70 14.42
C GLU A 97 9.94 -11.24 14.04
N LEU A 98 10.67 -10.27 14.62
CA LEU A 98 10.53 -8.86 14.30
C LEU A 98 10.90 -8.56 12.84
N CYS A 99 11.92 -9.20 12.31
CA CYS A 99 12.31 -9.10 10.90
C CYS A 99 11.25 -9.72 9.98
N ASP A 100 10.76 -10.90 10.31
CA ASP A 100 9.75 -11.62 9.53
C ASP A 100 8.45 -10.81 9.45
N ASN A 101 8.04 -10.17 10.54
CA ASN A 101 6.86 -9.30 10.58
C ASN A 101 6.97 -8.07 9.66
N GLN A 102 8.18 -7.70 9.23
CA GLN A 102 8.41 -6.59 8.30
C GLN A 102 8.63 -7.04 6.86
N PHE A 103 8.76 -8.35 6.60
CA PHE A 103 9.13 -8.82 5.27
C PHE A 103 8.07 -8.50 4.20
N GLU A 104 6.82 -8.91 4.41
CA GLU A 104 5.74 -8.61 3.46
C GLU A 104 5.39 -7.12 3.39
N PRO A 105 5.27 -6.35 4.49
CA PRO A 105 5.14 -4.90 4.43
C PRO A 105 6.22 -4.22 3.60
N ASN A 106 7.49 -4.62 3.75
CA ASN A 106 8.59 -4.07 2.97
C ASN A 106 8.47 -4.38 1.47
N LYS A 107 8.02 -5.59 1.11
CA LYS A 107 7.76 -5.94 -0.29
C LYS A 107 6.68 -5.07 -0.89
N VAL A 108 5.53 -4.95 -0.22
CA VAL A 108 4.44 -4.06 -0.65
C VAL A 108 4.99 -2.67 -0.90
N PHE A 109 5.66 -2.08 0.09
CA PHE A 109 6.19 -0.74 -0.02
C PHE A 109 7.25 -0.59 -1.13
N ALA A 110 8.10 -1.59 -1.34
CA ALA A 110 9.10 -1.57 -2.40
C ALA A 110 8.47 -1.62 -3.80
N PHE A 111 7.42 -2.43 -4.00
CA PHE A 111 6.73 -2.52 -5.29
C PHE A 111 6.05 -1.20 -5.67
N THR A 112 5.51 -0.48 -4.69
CA THR A 112 4.85 0.80 -4.94
C THR A 112 5.80 1.92 -5.41
N ALA A 113 7.11 1.75 -5.38
CA ALA A 113 8.05 2.71 -5.97
C ALA A 113 7.89 2.86 -7.50
N GLY A 114 7.35 1.84 -8.17
CA GLY A 114 6.96 1.85 -9.57
C GLY A 114 5.46 2.03 -9.77
N SER A 115 4.94 1.60 -10.92
CA SER A 115 3.52 1.30 -11.11
C SER A 115 3.23 -0.08 -10.51
N ASP A 116 2.16 -0.20 -9.74
CA ASP A 116 1.77 -1.44 -9.06
C ASP A 116 0.25 -1.61 -9.16
N PHE A 117 -0.18 -2.58 -9.98
CA PHE A 117 -1.59 -2.78 -10.29
C PHE A 117 -2.19 -3.88 -9.43
N VAL A 118 -3.30 -3.55 -8.80
CA VAL A 118 -4.06 -4.50 -7.97
C VAL A 118 -5.53 -4.52 -8.35
N LEU A 119 -6.17 -5.63 -8.10
CA LEU A 119 -7.62 -5.74 -8.16
C LEU A 119 -8.21 -5.07 -6.92
N GLY A 120 -8.86 -3.92 -7.10
CA GLY A 120 -9.51 -3.17 -6.02
C GLY A 120 -10.80 -3.84 -5.57
N SER A 121 -11.68 -4.14 -6.53
CA SER A 121 -12.94 -4.84 -6.28
C SER A 121 -13.43 -5.57 -7.52
N TYR A 122 -14.41 -6.44 -7.32
CA TYR A 122 -15.14 -7.07 -8.43
C TYR A 122 -16.60 -7.30 -8.05
N ASP A 123 -17.46 -7.27 -9.05
CA ASP A 123 -18.86 -7.69 -8.90
C ASP A 123 -19.38 -8.37 -10.18
N PHE A 124 -20.42 -9.16 -10.03
CA PHE A 124 -21.10 -9.83 -11.15
C PHE A 124 -22.46 -9.19 -11.40
N SER A 125 -22.83 -9.04 -12.67
CA SER A 125 -24.13 -8.45 -13.06
C SER A 125 -25.33 -9.26 -12.56
N ASN A 126 -25.14 -10.56 -12.32
CA ASN A 126 -26.18 -11.52 -11.87
C ASN A 126 -25.53 -12.79 -11.30
N ASP A 127 -26.34 -13.65 -10.70
CA ASP A 127 -25.88 -14.93 -10.20
C ASP A 127 -25.29 -15.80 -11.31
N LEU A 128 -24.17 -16.47 -11.01
CA LEU A 128 -23.52 -17.41 -11.91
C LEU A 128 -24.29 -18.74 -11.95
N LEU A 129 -25.23 -18.87 -12.88
CA LEU A 129 -26.02 -20.10 -13.08
C LEU A 129 -25.46 -20.89 -14.27
N PRO A 130 -25.56 -22.24 -14.24
CA PRO A 130 -25.13 -23.08 -15.36
C PRO A 130 -25.84 -22.71 -16.67
N GLY A 131 -25.02 -22.40 -17.72
CA GLY A 131 -25.52 -22.00 -19.04
C GLY A 131 -26.00 -20.56 -19.15
N ALA A 132 -25.91 -19.76 -18.09
CA ALA A 132 -26.22 -18.34 -18.14
C ALA A 132 -24.97 -17.51 -18.50
N LEU A 133 -25.22 -16.37 -19.14
CA LEU A 133 -24.22 -15.32 -19.36
C LEU A 133 -24.25 -14.36 -18.16
N ALA A 134 -23.09 -14.01 -17.66
CA ALA A 134 -22.91 -12.94 -16.68
C ALA A 134 -21.73 -12.05 -17.07
N PHE A 135 -21.81 -10.78 -16.71
CA PHE A 135 -20.70 -9.83 -16.84
C PHE A 135 -20.02 -9.71 -15.47
N VAL A 136 -18.71 -9.56 -15.49
CA VAL A 136 -17.92 -9.23 -14.31
C VAL A 136 -17.34 -7.84 -14.48
N ASN A 137 -17.60 -6.96 -13.51
CA ASN A 137 -16.95 -5.67 -13.40
C ASN A 137 -15.71 -5.83 -12.52
N LEU A 138 -14.57 -5.36 -13.01
CA LEU A 138 -13.30 -5.40 -12.28
C LEU A 138 -12.82 -3.97 -12.10
N GLU A 139 -12.65 -3.52 -10.86
CA GLU A 139 -11.97 -2.27 -10.56
C GLU A 139 -10.48 -2.55 -10.40
N ILE A 140 -9.66 -1.89 -11.21
CA ILE A 140 -8.21 -1.98 -11.16
C ILE A 140 -7.66 -0.65 -10.63
N LEU A 141 -6.81 -0.74 -9.63
CA LEU A 141 -6.11 0.38 -9.02
C LEU A 141 -4.62 0.29 -9.34
N ASN A 142 -4.03 1.39 -9.81
CA ASN A 142 -2.57 1.57 -9.74
C ASN A 142 -2.23 2.19 -8.38
N ARG A 143 -1.88 1.36 -7.38
CA ARG A 143 -1.44 1.84 -6.05
C ARG A 143 0.01 2.29 -6.03
N GLY A 144 0.73 2.18 -7.16
CA GLY A 144 2.10 2.63 -7.29
C GLY A 144 2.25 4.15 -7.28
N LEU A 145 3.45 4.62 -6.97
CA LEU A 145 3.82 6.04 -6.89
C LEU A 145 4.27 6.60 -8.25
N THR A 146 4.12 5.81 -9.31
CA THR A 146 4.32 6.25 -10.70
C THR A 146 3.17 5.75 -11.57
N GLY A 147 2.86 6.51 -12.61
CA GLY A 147 1.90 6.07 -13.62
C GLY A 147 2.42 4.90 -14.45
N ALA A 148 1.53 4.23 -15.15
CA ALA A 148 1.88 3.25 -16.17
C ALA A 148 2.72 3.89 -17.27
N ASN A 149 3.70 3.16 -17.78
CA ASN A 149 4.47 3.59 -18.94
C ASN A 149 3.84 2.98 -20.22
N GLY A 150 2.64 3.44 -20.56
CA GLY A 150 1.83 2.96 -21.67
C GLY A 150 0.52 2.30 -21.23
N ALA A 151 -0.23 1.77 -22.19
CA ALA A 151 -1.52 1.13 -21.94
C ALA A 151 -1.37 -0.14 -21.06
N VAL A 152 -2.28 -0.27 -20.10
CA VAL A 152 -2.38 -1.44 -19.23
C VAL A 152 -3.37 -2.42 -19.83
N SER A 153 -2.97 -3.69 -19.91
CA SER A 153 -3.85 -4.77 -20.38
C SER A 153 -4.03 -5.80 -19.26
N ILE A 154 -5.26 -6.25 -19.08
CA ILE A 154 -5.63 -7.27 -18.10
C ILE A 154 -5.98 -8.55 -18.83
N LYS A 155 -5.36 -9.64 -18.43
CA LYS A 155 -5.70 -10.98 -18.89
C LYS A 155 -6.48 -11.72 -17.81
N ILE A 156 -7.66 -12.21 -18.20
CA ILE A 156 -8.56 -12.98 -17.34
C ILE A 156 -8.54 -14.43 -17.82
N GLU A 157 -8.16 -15.34 -16.95
CA GLU A 157 -8.08 -16.78 -17.26
C GLU A 157 -9.03 -17.57 -16.36
N PRO A 158 -9.90 -18.43 -16.93
CA PRO A 158 -10.74 -19.31 -16.14
C PRO A 158 -9.86 -20.40 -15.50
N LEU A 159 -10.04 -20.65 -14.22
CA LEU A 159 -9.40 -21.76 -13.50
C LEU A 159 -10.17 -23.08 -13.64
N SER A 160 -11.33 -23.07 -14.29
CA SER A 160 -12.17 -24.26 -14.47
C SER A 160 -12.64 -24.37 -15.91
N GLN A 161 -12.72 -25.59 -16.42
CA GLN A 161 -13.29 -25.89 -17.75
C GLN A 161 -14.82 -25.67 -17.81
N LEU A 162 -15.47 -25.44 -16.70
CA LEU A 162 -16.93 -25.15 -16.63
C LEU A 162 -17.23 -23.67 -16.90
N ILE A 163 -16.21 -22.83 -17.01
CA ILE A 163 -16.31 -21.38 -17.26
C ILE A 163 -15.63 -21.07 -18.58
N SER A 164 -16.29 -20.33 -19.46
CA SER A 164 -15.68 -19.74 -20.65
C SER A 164 -15.75 -18.22 -20.53
N ILE A 165 -14.68 -17.55 -20.95
CA ILE A 165 -14.57 -16.09 -20.95
C ILE A 165 -14.43 -15.65 -22.39
N GLU A 166 -15.34 -14.78 -22.86
CA GLU A 166 -15.36 -14.31 -24.25
C GLU A 166 -14.19 -13.32 -24.53
N ASN A 167 -13.99 -12.36 -23.63
CA ASN A 167 -12.94 -11.33 -23.72
C ASN A 167 -11.88 -11.58 -22.66
N GLN A 168 -10.89 -12.40 -22.99
CA GLN A 168 -9.82 -12.75 -22.05
C GLN A 168 -8.76 -11.66 -21.88
N LEU A 169 -8.66 -10.72 -22.83
CA LEU A 169 -7.70 -9.62 -22.79
C LEU A 169 -8.44 -8.30 -22.99
N VAL A 170 -8.36 -7.45 -21.97
CA VAL A 170 -8.98 -6.12 -21.99
C VAL A 170 -7.92 -5.06 -21.77
N GLU A 171 -7.90 -4.04 -22.62
CA GLU A 171 -7.03 -2.87 -22.51
C GLU A 171 -7.77 -1.75 -21.79
N ILE A 172 -7.16 -1.17 -20.74
CA ILE A 172 -7.75 -0.08 -19.93
C ILE A 172 -7.03 1.26 -20.10
N GLY A 173 -6.07 1.35 -21.02
CA GLY A 173 -5.34 2.59 -21.23
C GLY A 173 -4.26 2.83 -20.17
N GLU A 174 -3.87 4.10 -20.02
CA GLU A 174 -2.86 4.50 -19.02
C GLU A 174 -3.54 4.76 -17.67
N LEU A 175 -2.97 4.21 -16.60
CA LEU A 175 -3.37 4.50 -15.23
C LEU A 175 -2.26 5.27 -14.52
N ASN A 176 -2.56 6.48 -14.08
CA ASN A 176 -1.65 7.28 -13.25
C ASN A 176 -1.54 6.70 -11.83
N SER A 177 -0.59 7.24 -11.06
CA SER A 177 -0.45 6.92 -9.64
C SER A 177 -1.79 7.13 -8.91
N TRP A 178 -2.20 6.14 -8.14
CA TRP A 178 -3.45 6.12 -7.36
C TRP A 178 -4.74 6.34 -8.16
N GLN A 179 -4.66 6.17 -9.45
CA GLN A 179 -5.83 6.14 -10.32
C GLN A 179 -6.41 4.74 -10.40
N LYS A 180 -7.73 4.67 -10.50
CA LYS A 180 -8.46 3.43 -10.74
C LYS A 180 -9.34 3.54 -11.98
N ASP A 181 -9.63 2.40 -12.59
CA ASP A 181 -10.56 2.27 -13.70
C ASP A 181 -11.34 0.96 -13.57
N THR A 182 -12.54 0.92 -14.17
CA THR A 182 -13.42 -0.24 -14.12
C THR A 182 -13.65 -0.77 -15.52
N ILE A 183 -13.47 -2.07 -15.68
CA ILE A 183 -13.75 -2.82 -16.92
C ILE A 183 -14.91 -3.79 -16.73
N SER A 184 -15.65 -4.06 -17.80
CA SER A 184 -16.79 -4.98 -17.83
C SER A 184 -16.68 -5.97 -18.98
#